data_c9712bfb18d1d00bd77570dfae55610b
#
_entry.id   c9712bfb18d1d00bd77570dfae55610b
#
_cell.length_a   1.000
_cell.length_b   1.000
_cell.length_c   1.000
_cell.angle_alpha   90.00
_cell.angle_beta   90.00
_cell.angle_gamma   90.00
#
_symmetry.space_group_name_H-M   'P 1'
#
loop_
_entity.id
_entity.type
_entity.pdbx_description
1 polymer ?
#
loop_
_entity_poly.entity_id
_entity_poly.type
_entity_poly.pdbx_seq_one_letter_code
_entity_poly.pdbx_strand_id
1 'polypeptide(L)'
;MIDLKAARQEPDRYRAALDRRGAAADFDALLAVDTRWRELTERAESLRAEQKKASKGGPPSPEQLAELRRLAEDLTKAQAEQADAERERASLLARIPNLPDPTAADGMAEEDAEVVREVGERPSFAFEPRDATELGSARGWIDMARGARLSGSRFAYRIGDVALTELALYRFVLDKLCGYGFLPVLPPVLAGERAMYGTGFLPTEESNLYHLEKDDLYLTGTSEVALAGIHMDERLDEADLPALYAGYTTNFRREAGAAGKDTKGMFRVHQFDKVEMYVYCLPEQSGEFHERLLGYEEEIAQALGLPYRVMNIAVGDLGAPAAKKYDIEAWFPVQQRYREITSCSNTTDYQARRLNVRFRRDGGLEFVHTLNGTGATARALLSIMENFQDEGGTVAVPGVLRPFGAPATIGGNHEGSQ
;
A
#
# COMPACT_ATOMS: atom_id res chain seq x y z
N MET A 1 10.32 -3.97 -6.22
CA MET A 1 11.49 -4.83 -5.90
C MET A 1 12.77 -4.03 -5.98
N ILE A 2 13.82 -4.42 -5.27
CA ILE A 2 15.12 -3.72 -5.34
C ILE A 2 15.79 -3.88 -6.71
N ASP A 3 16.71 -2.96 -7.04
CA ASP A 3 17.59 -3.07 -8.21
C ASP A 3 18.70 -4.09 -7.94
N LEU A 4 18.53 -5.33 -8.41
CA LEU A 4 19.50 -6.40 -8.19
C LEU A 4 20.84 -6.15 -8.93
N LYS A 5 20.83 -5.36 -10.02
CA LYS A 5 22.07 -5.00 -10.73
C LYS A 5 22.90 -4.02 -9.89
N ALA A 6 22.27 -2.99 -9.33
CA ALA A 6 22.93 -2.06 -8.41
C ALA A 6 23.35 -2.75 -7.10
N ALA A 7 22.49 -3.65 -6.58
CA ALA A 7 22.81 -4.42 -5.37
C ALA A 7 24.08 -5.28 -5.49
N ARG A 8 24.36 -5.84 -6.69
CA ARG A 8 25.62 -6.55 -6.95
C ARG A 8 26.83 -5.63 -6.96
N GLN A 9 26.66 -4.40 -7.39
CA GLN A 9 27.77 -3.42 -7.48
C GLN A 9 28.09 -2.82 -6.11
N GLU A 10 27.08 -2.66 -5.25
CA GLU A 10 27.19 -2.03 -3.93
C GLU A 10 26.60 -2.93 -2.82
N PRO A 11 27.04 -4.20 -2.67
CA PRO A 11 26.38 -5.17 -1.80
C PRO A 11 26.39 -4.74 -0.32
N ASP A 12 27.46 -4.11 0.14
CA ASP A 12 27.57 -3.66 1.54
C ASP A 12 26.61 -2.53 1.86
N ARG A 13 26.38 -1.59 0.93
CA ARG A 13 25.39 -0.53 1.07
C ARG A 13 23.98 -1.11 1.19
N TYR A 14 23.62 -2.06 0.30
CA TYR A 14 22.31 -2.71 0.32
C TYR A 14 22.11 -3.53 1.59
N ARG A 15 23.14 -4.29 2.01
CA ARG A 15 23.10 -5.07 3.24
C ARG A 15 22.87 -4.18 4.46
N ALA A 16 23.64 -3.09 4.60
CA ALA A 16 23.50 -2.17 5.73
C ALA A 16 22.10 -1.51 5.77
N ALA A 17 21.56 -1.13 4.62
CA ALA A 17 20.21 -0.57 4.55
C ALA A 17 19.13 -1.60 4.91
N LEU A 18 19.25 -2.84 4.42
CA LEU A 18 18.30 -3.91 4.70
C LEU A 18 18.43 -4.47 6.13
N ASP A 19 19.61 -4.34 6.75
CA ASP A 19 19.83 -4.70 8.15
C ASP A 19 18.94 -3.85 9.09
N ARG A 20 18.75 -2.56 8.79
CA ARG A 20 17.80 -1.71 9.52
C ARG A 20 16.37 -2.27 9.51
N ARG A 21 16.00 -3.08 8.50
CA ARG A 21 14.69 -3.76 8.36
C ARG A 21 14.72 -5.23 8.79
N GLY A 22 15.82 -5.72 9.35
CA GLY A 22 16.00 -7.11 9.70
C GLY A 22 16.08 -8.08 8.51
N ALA A 23 16.36 -7.58 7.29
CA ALA A 23 16.33 -8.36 6.04
C ALA A 23 17.72 -8.65 5.45
N ALA A 24 18.81 -8.42 6.21
CA ALA A 24 20.18 -8.65 5.73
C ALA A 24 20.45 -10.11 5.39
N ALA A 25 19.95 -11.05 6.20
CA ALA A 25 20.15 -12.50 5.96
C ALA A 25 19.44 -12.96 4.67
N ASP A 26 18.23 -12.49 4.41
CA ASP A 26 17.48 -12.80 3.18
C ASP A 26 18.17 -12.20 1.95
N PHE A 27 18.76 -11.03 2.10
CA PHE A 27 19.54 -10.40 1.04
C PHE A 27 20.82 -11.19 0.72
N ASP A 28 21.55 -11.67 1.73
CA ASP A 28 22.73 -12.51 1.53
C ASP A 28 22.37 -13.82 0.84
N ALA A 29 21.26 -14.46 1.23
CA ALA A 29 20.72 -15.62 0.55
C ALA A 29 20.38 -15.33 -0.93
N LEU A 30 19.75 -14.19 -1.20
CA LEU A 30 19.44 -13.76 -2.57
C LEU A 30 20.71 -13.60 -3.42
N LEU A 31 21.76 -12.96 -2.89
CA LEU A 31 23.02 -12.76 -3.62
C LEU A 31 23.73 -14.09 -3.90
N ALA A 32 23.70 -15.04 -2.97
CA ALA A 32 24.26 -16.36 -3.16
C ALA A 32 23.55 -17.14 -4.28
N VAL A 33 22.22 -17.13 -4.27
CA VAL A 33 21.42 -17.78 -5.33
C VAL A 33 21.56 -17.05 -6.67
N ASP A 34 21.66 -15.74 -6.70
CA ASP A 34 21.91 -14.96 -7.92
C ASP A 34 23.27 -15.30 -8.54
N THR A 35 24.30 -15.46 -7.72
CA THR A 35 25.63 -15.90 -8.18
C THR A 35 25.56 -17.28 -8.81
N ARG A 36 24.94 -18.24 -8.11
CA ARG A 36 24.73 -19.62 -8.62
C ARG A 36 23.93 -19.61 -9.94
N TRP A 37 22.86 -18.82 -10.03
CA TRP A 37 22.08 -18.72 -11.26
C TRP A 37 22.91 -18.20 -12.44
N ARG A 38 23.78 -17.23 -12.22
CA ARG A 38 24.66 -16.67 -13.26
C ARG A 38 25.68 -17.70 -13.73
N GLU A 39 26.32 -18.44 -12.81
CA GLU A 39 27.26 -19.52 -13.14
C GLU A 39 26.59 -20.64 -13.97
N LEU A 40 25.36 -21.01 -13.58
CA LEU A 40 24.58 -22.02 -14.32
C LEU A 40 24.14 -21.50 -15.69
N THR A 41 23.85 -20.21 -15.81
CA THR A 41 23.52 -19.56 -17.11
C THR A 41 24.72 -19.61 -18.04
N GLU A 42 25.89 -19.22 -17.57
CA GLU A 42 27.14 -19.26 -18.35
C GLU A 42 27.49 -20.70 -18.77
N ARG A 43 27.31 -21.66 -17.86
CA ARG A 43 27.53 -23.09 -18.17
C ARG A 43 26.57 -23.61 -19.25
N ALA A 44 25.28 -23.28 -19.15
CA ALA A 44 24.29 -23.71 -20.15
C ALA A 44 24.55 -23.06 -21.52
N GLU A 45 24.99 -21.80 -21.55
CA GLU A 45 25.38 -21.11 -22.79
C GLU A 45 26.62 -21.70 -23.41
N SER A 46 27.65 -22.06 -22.63
CA SER A 46 28.86 -22.76 -23.08
C SER A 46 28.55 -24.10 -23.70
N LEU A 47 27.78 -24.94 -22.98
CA LEU A 47 27.39 -26.28 -23.49
C LEU A 47 26.55 -26.16 -24.78
N ARG A 48 25.70 -25.18 -24.89
CA ARG A 48 24.90 -24.90 -26.12
C ARG A 48 25.84 -24.51 -27.29
N ALA A 49 26.84 -23.68 -27.02
CA ALA A 49 27.81 -23.27 -28.01
C ALA A 49 28.68 -24.45 -28.48
N GLU A 50 29.11 -25.33 -27.56
CA GLU A 50 29.88 -26.57 -27.85
C GLU A 50 29.05 -27.54 -28.68
N GLN A 51 27.80 -27.80 -28.32
CA GLN A 51 26.88 -28.65 -29.05
C GLN A 51 26.66 -28.13 -30.49
N LYS A 52 26.45 -26.78 -30.63
CA LYS A 52 26.33 -26.15 -31.96
C LYS A 52 27.60 -26.26 -32.79
N LYS A 53 28.77 -26.20 -32.15
CA LYS A 53 30.05 -26.39 -32.83
C LYS A 53 30.27 -27.84 -33.26
N ALA A 54 29.96 -28.79 -32.39
CA ALA A 54 30.09 -30.25 -32.66
C ALA A 54 29.08 -30.73 -33.74
N SER A 55 27.94 -30.06 -33.89
CA SER A 55 26.93 -30.38 -34.92
C SER A 55 27.20 -29.77 -36.29
N LYS A 56 28.26 -28.95 -36.46
CA LYS A 56 28.66 -28.41 -37.77
C LYS A 56 29.46 -29.41 -38.53
N GLY A 57 29.01 -29.83 -39.73
CA GLY A 57 29.67 -30.72 -40.63
C GLY A 57 28.71 -31.68 -41.32
N GLY A 58 29.22 -32.68 -42.01
CA GLY A 58 28.41 -33.72 -42.63
C GLY A 58 27.73 -34.69 -41.62
N PRO A 59 27.22 -35.85 -42.06
CA PRO A 59 26.68 -36.86 -41.13
C PRO A 59 27.71 -37.25 -40.06
N PRO A 60 27.34 -37.21 -38.74
CA PRO A 60 28.27 -37.44 -37.65
C PRO A 60 28.77 -38.89 -37.61
N SER A 61 30.05 -39.07 -37.26
CA SER A 61 30.60 -40.40 -36.97
C SER A 61 29.95 -40.97 -35.68
N PRO A 62 30.04 -42.30 -35.42
CA PRO A 62 29.53 -42.87 -34.18
C PRO A 62 30.12 -42.23 -32.91
N GLU A 63 31.38 -41.80 -32.94
CA GLU A 63 32.06 -41.11 -31.84
C GLU A 63 31.51 -39.68 -31.67
N GLN A 64 31.31 -38.95 -32.76
CA GLN A 64 30.67 -37.62 -32.73
C GLN A 64 29.21 -37.71 -32.26
N LEU A 65 28.51 -38.79 -32.60
CA LEU A 65 27.14 -39.00 -32.13
C LEU A 65 27.10 -39.24 -30.61
N ALA A 66 28.05 -39.99 -30.08
CA ALA A 66 28.19 -40.24 -28.63
C ALA A 66 28.50 -38.93 -27.89
N GLU A 67 29.41 -38.11 -28.43
CA GLU A 67 29.75 -36.79 -27.85
C GLU A 67 28.55 -35.81 -27.88
N LEU A 68 27.81 -35.74 -28.99
CA LEU A 68 26.60 -34.93 -29.11
C LEU A 68 25.50 -35.35 -28.11
N ARG A 69 25.37 -36.68 -27.86
CA ARG A 69 24.43 -37.19 -26.83
C ARG A 69 24.85 -36.73 -25.44
N ARG A 70 26.13 -36.87 -25.09
CA ARG A 70 26.67 -36.44 -23.79
C ARG A 70 26.44 -34.92 -23.59
N LEU A 71 26.78 -34.10 -24.59
CA LEU A 71 26.55 -32.66 -24.54
C LEU A 71 25.06 -32.29 -24.39
N ALA A 72 24.17 -33.08 -25.04
CA ALA A 72 22.73 -32.86 -24.89
C ALA A 72 22.23 -33.23 -23.48
N GLU A 73 22.70 -34.28 -22.87
CA GLU A 73 22.40 -34.68 -21.50
C GLU A 73 22.93 -33.65 -20.50
N ASP A 74 24.17 -33.21 -20.65
CA ASP A 74 24.81 -32.21 -19.79
C ASP A 74 24.08 -30.85 -19.91
N LEU A 75 23.68 -30.43 -21.12
CA LEU A 75 22.91 -29.21 -21.35
C LEU A 75 21.53 -29.30 -20.69
N THR A 76 20.84 -30.43 -20.84
CA THR A 76 19.51 -30.62 -20.26
C THR A 76 19.60 -30.52 -18.72
N LYS A 77 20.62 -31.11 -18.11
CA LYS A 77 20.86 -31.04 -16.67
C LYS A 77 21.17 -29.61 -16.22
N ALA A 78 22.09 -28.93 -16.92
CA ALA A 78 22.43 -27.53 -16.60
C ALA A 78 21.24 -26.58 -16.73
N GLN A 79 20.38 -26.78 -17.72
CA GLN A 79 19.14 -25.98 -17.89
C GLN A 79 18.11 -26.24 -16.77
N ALA A 80 17.98 -27.48 -16.30
CA ALA A 80 17.11 -27.81 -15.18
C ALA A 80 17.61 -27.13 -13.88
N GLU A 81 18.92 -27.24 -13.59
CA GLU A 81 19.53 -26.57 -12.43
C GLU A 81 19.42 -25.05 -12.52
N GLN A 82 19.58 -24.47 -13.71
CA GLN A 82 19.39 -23.03 -13.96
C GLN A 82 17.95 -22.62 -13.67
N ALA A 83 16.95 -23.36 -14.15
CA ALA A 83 15.55 -23.06 -13.93
C ALA A 83 15.16 -23.15 -12.44
N ASP A 84 15.73 -24.11 -11.70
CA ASP A 84 15.54 -24.21 -10.26
C ASP A 84 16.11 -22.99 -9.53
N ALA A 85 17.36 -22.61 -9.84
CA ALA A 85 18.00 -21.43 -9.27
C ALA A 85 17.26 -20.14 -9.63
N GLU A 86 16.68 -20.04 -10.84
CA GLU A 86 15.87 -18.89 -11.25
C GLU A 86 14.59 -18.75 -10.43
N ARG A 87 13.88 -19.88 -10.18
CA ARG A 87 12.68 -19.89 -9.32
C ARG A 87 13.00 -19.48 -7.88
N GLU A 88 14.08 -20.04 -7.32
CA GLU A 88 14.54 -19.70 -5.97
C GLU A 88 14.92 -18.22 -5.87
N ARG A 89 15.69 -17.70 -6.84
CA ARG A 89 16.06 -16.29 -6.95
C ARG A 89 14.83 -15.37 -7.01
N ALA A 90 13.87 -15.71 -7.87
CA ALA A 90 12.63 -14.93 -8.02
C ALA A 90 11.82 -14.91 -6.71
N SER A 91 11.72 -16.06 -6.02
CA SER A 91 11.03 -16.16 -4.73
C SER A 91 11.69 -15.32 -3.64
N LEU A 92 13.02 -15.36 -3.53
CA LEU A 92 13.76 -14.54 -2.57
C LEU A 92 13.62 -13.04 -2.90
N LEU A 93 13.84 -12.66 -4.16
CA LEU A 93 13.73 -11.26 -4.60
C LEU A 93 12.33 -10.67 -4.36
N ALA A 94 11.29 -11.51 -4.47
CA ALA A 94 9.92 -11.09 -4.21
C ALA A 94 9.67 -10.72 -2.73
N ARG A 95 10.45 -11.28 -1.80
CA ARG A 95 10.32 -11.04 -0.36
C ARG A 95 11.21 -9.92 0.17
N ILE A 96 12.27 -9.56 -0.57
CA ILE A 96 13.14 -8.47 -0.16
C ILE A 96 12.33 -7.15 -0.14
N PRO A 97 12.26 -6.47 1.02
CA PRO A 97 11.58 -5.18 1.10
C PRO A 97 12.36 -4.09 0.37
N ASN A 98 11.72 -2.95 0.17
CA ASN A 98 12.38 -1.77 -0.36
C ASN A 98 13.47 -1.27 0.59
N LEU A 99 14.47 -0.59 0.06
CA LEU A 99 15.50 0.07 0.87
C LEU A 99 14.86 1.21 1.67
N PRO A 100 15.08 1.27 3.00
CA PRO A 100 14.56 2.37 3.78
C PRO A 100 15.29 3.68 3.46
N ASP A 101 14.54 4.76 3.44
CA ASP A 101 15.10 6.11 3.37
C ASP A 101 16.00 6.37 4.60
N PRO A 102 17.14 7.07 4.44
CA PRO A 102 18.00 7.40 5.57
C PRO A 102 17.32 8.18 6.69
N THR A 103 16.25 8.92 6.36
CA THR A 103 15.48 9.74 7.32
C THR A 103 14.26 9.03 7.92
N ALA A 104 13.99 7.77 7.54
CA ALA A 104 12.99 6.96 8.22
C ALA A 104 13.47 6.61 9.65
N ALA A 105 12.56 6.60 10.63
CA ALA A 105 12.90 6.32 12.02
C ALA A 105 13.51 4.91 12.18
N ASP A 106 14.50 4.78 13.03
CA ASP A 106 15.07 3.47 13.38
C ASP A 106 14.14 2.73 14.35
N GLY A 107 14.19 1.41 14.34
CA GLY A 107 13.40 0.55 15.22
C GLY A 107 12.63 -0.52 14.47
N MET A 108 12.11 -1.51 15.21
CA MET A 108 11.46 -2.70 14.65
C MET A 108 9.96 -2.78 14.95
N ALA A 109 9.45 -1.95 15.86
CA ALA A 109 8.08 -2.00 16.36
C ALA A 109 7.35 -0.67 16.15
N GLU A 110 6.01 -0.71 16.25
CA GLU A 110 5.13 0.47 16.17
C GLU A 110 5.52 1.56 17.18
N GLU A 111 5.98 1.15 18.37
CA GLU A 111 6.38 2.04 19.46
C GLU A 111 7.69 2.80 19.20
N ASP A 112 8.50 2.35 18.23
CA ASP A 112 9.74 3.00 17.83
C ASP A 112 9.52 4.17 16.87
N ALA A 113 8.28 4.41 16.44
CA ALA A 113 7.94 5.53 15.57
C ALA A 113 8.13 6.88 16.27
N GLU A 114 8.62 7.88 15.54
CA GLU A 114 8.93 9.21 16.07
C GLU A 114 7.77 10.18 15.86
N VAL A 115 7.39 10.91 16.92
CA VAL A 115 6.46 12.03 16.81
C VAL A 115 7.17 13.21 16.13
N VAL A 116 6.74 13.59 14.96
CA VAL A 116 7.28 14.75 14.22
C VAL A 116 6.70 16.05 14.76
N ARG A 117 5.37 16.09 14.99
CA ARG A 117 4.63 17.23 15.55
C ARG A 117 3.24 16.84 16.03
N GLU A 118 2.68 17.63 16.93
CA GLU A 118 1.28 17.58 17.36
C GLU A 118 0.58 18.88 16.94
N VAL A 119 -0.69 18.81 16.50
CA VAL A 119 -1.47 19.95 16.01
C VAL A 119 -2.89 19.87 16.54
N GLY A 120 -3.44 21.03 16.94
CA GLY A 120 -4.79 21.15 17.50
C GLY A 120 -4.83 20.87 19.00
N GLU A 121 -5.93 21.32 19.63
CA GLU A 121 -6.17 21.12 21.06
C GLU A 121 -7.09 19.94 21.30
N ARG A 122 -6.73 19.05 22.24
CA ARG A 122 -7.58 17.93 22.64
C ARG A 122 -8.83 18.48 23.33
N PRO A 123 -10.03 18.03 22.97
CA PRO A 123 -11.26 18.51 23.60
C PRO A 123 -11.31 18.10 25.07
N SER A 124 -11.90 18.99 25.87
CA SER A 124 -12.22 18.72 27.28
C SER A 124 -13.74 18.64 27.41
N PHE A 125 -14.23 17.56 28.02
CA PHE A 125 -15.65 17.33 28.23
C PHE A 125 -16.02 17.50 29.71
N ALA A 126 -17.18 18.13 29.96
CA ALA A 126 -17.77 18.18 31.30
C ALA A 126 -18.60 16.90 31.64
N PHE A 127 -18.65 15.96 30.71
CA PHE A 127 -19.36 14.71 30.77
C PHE A 127 -18.42 13.56 30.31
N GLU A 128 -18.82 12.30 30.51
CA GLU A 128 -18.08 11.14 30.02
C GLU A 128 -18.39 10.94 28.52
N PRO A 129 -17.41 11.11 27.61
CA PRO A 129 -17.62 10.94 26.19
C PRO A 129 -17.84 9.45 25.86
N ARG A 130 -18.68 9.18 24.85
CA ARG A 130 -18.99 7.82 24.37
C ARG A 130 -18.16 7.48 23.14
N ASP A 131 -17.76 6.22 23.02
CA ASP A 131 -17.16 5.68 21.81
C ASP A 131 -18.09 5.86 20.61
N ALA A 132 -17.50 6.19 19.45
CA ALA A 132 -18.27 6.49 18.23
C ALA A 132 -19.22 5.33 17.84
N THR A 133 -18.80 4.07 18.02
CA THR A 133 -19.63 2.91 17.70
C THR A 133 -20.74 2.71 18.73
N GLU A 134 -20.47 2.94 20.02
CA GLU A 134 -21.49 2.89 21.08
C GLU A 134 -22.53 3.97 20.87
N LEU A 135 -22.09 5.21 20.61
CA LEU A 135 -22.97 6.34 20.30
C LEU A 135 -23.84 6.04 19.07
N GLY A 136 -23.22 5.56 17.99
CA GLY A 136 -23.91 5.22 16.76
C GLY A 136 -24.89 4.05 16.93
N SER A 137 -24.54 3.03 17.73
CA SER A 137 -25.41 1.88 17.99
C SER A 137 -26.61 2.25 18.87
N ALA A 138 -26.41 3.07 19.90
CA ALA A 138 -27.49 3.54 20.77
C ALA A 138 -28.55 4.35 20.03
N ARG A 139 -28.17 5.03 18.94
CA ARG A 139 -29.01 5.85 18.09
C ARG A 139 -29.49 5.16 16.81
N GLY A 140 -29.04 3.94 16.52
CA GLY A 140 -29.36 3.20 15.30
C GLY A 140 -28.65 3.71 14.04
N TRP A 141 -27.62 4.52 14.17
CA TRP A 141 -26.83 5.05 13.04
C TRP A 141 -25.73 4.09 12.57
N ILE A 142 -25.26 3.24 13.48
CA ILE A 142 -24.28 2.18 13.20
C ILE A 142 -24.88 0.86 13.70
N ASP A 143 -25.02 -0.14 12.83
CA ASP A 143 -25.60 -1.43 13.17
C ASP A 143 -24.62 -2.57 12.89
N MET A 144 -23.82 -2.89 13.89
CA MET A 144 -22.90 -4.02 13.86
C MET A 144 -23.63 -5.37 13.96
N ALA A 145 -24.77 -5.41 14.65
CA ALA A 145 -25.52 -6.65 14.87
C ALA A 145 -26.16 -7.15 13.57
N ARG A 146 -26.79 -6.24 12.78
CA ARG A 146 -27.31 -6.59 11.46
C ARG A 146 -26.18 -6.89 10.48
N GLY A 147 -25.08 -6.16 10.50
CA GLY A 147 -23.88 -6.43 9.71
C GLY A 147 -23.34 -7.85 9.98
N ALA A 148 -23.22 -8.21 11.26
CA ALA A 148 -22.75 -9.53 11.64
C ALA A 148 -23.69 -10.67 11.21
N ARG A 149 -25.00 -10.45 11.20
CA ARG A 149 -25.97 -11.43 10.69
C ARG A 149 -25.89 -11.66 9.18
N LEU A 150 -25.51 -10.60 8.44
CA LEU A 150 -25.39 -10.68 6.98
C LEU A 150 -24.06 -11.32 6.57
N SER A 151 -22.95 -10.88 7.14
CA SER A 151 -21.61 -11.17 6.61
C SER A 151 -20.60 -11.66 7.65
N GLY A 152 -21.01 -11.82 8.92
CA GLY A 152 -20.10 -12.16 10.01
C GLY A 152 -19.61 -10.94 10.80
N SER A 153 -18.71 -11.17 11.74
CA SER A 153 -18.13 -10.09 12.57
C SER A 153 -17.39 -9.05 11.73
N ARG A 154 -17.23 -7.84 12.29
CA ARG A 154 -16.51 -6.71 11.64
C ARG A 154 -17.12 -6.22 10.33
N PHE A 155 -18.44 -6.41 10.13
CA PHE A 155 -19.25 -5.75 9.13
C PHE A 155 -20.28 -4.86 9.80
N ALA A 156 -20.56 -3.68 9.24
CA ALA A 156 -21.47 -2.71 9.80
C ALA A 156 -22.38 -2.09 8.74
N TYR A 157 -23.63 -1.78 9.14
CA TYR A 157 -24.43 -0.80 8.40
C TYR A 157 -24.18 0.59 8.98
N ARG A 158 -24.02 1.57 8.11
CA ARG A 158 -24.04 3.00 8.42
C ARG A 158 -25.33 3.58 7.89
N ILE A 159 -26.09 4.29 8.72
CA ILE A 159 -27.49 4.63 8.45
C ILE A 159 -27.73 6.11 8.69
N GLY A 160 -28.56 6.73 7.84
CA GLY A 160 -29.01 8.12 8.00
C GLY A 160 -27.88 9.13 7.95
N ASP A 161 -27.84 10.02 8.95
CA ASP A 161 -26.89 11.14 9.01
C ASP A 161 -25.42 10.70 9.01
N VAL A 162 -25.10 9.56 9.61
CA VAL A 162 -23.76 8.98 9.60
C VAL A 162 -23.35 8.63 8.17
N ALA A 163 -24.24 7.95 7.43
CA ALA A 163 -23.97 7.60 6.03
C ALA A 163 -23.82 8.85 5.13
N LEU A 164 -24.68 9.86 5.30
CA LEU A 164 -24.59 11.11 4.56
C LEU A 164 -23.31 11.88 4.88
N THR A 165 -22.91 11.91 6.16
CA THR A 165 -21.68 12.58 6.58
C THR A 165 -20.45 11.87 6.03
N GLU A 166 -20.44 10.53 6.00
CA GLU A 166 -19.35 9.73 5.43
C GLU A 166 -19.22 9.96 3.92
N LEU A 167 -20.32 9.97 3.18
CA LEU A 167 -20.31 10.27 1.74
C LEU A 167 -19.84 11.70 1.45
N ALA A 168 -20.27 12.66 2.28
CA ALA A 168 -19.85 14.05 2.19
C ALA A 168 -18.35 14.22 2.47
N LEU A 169 -17.80 13.47 3.44
CA LEU A 169 -16.36 13.43 3.73
C LEU A 169 -15.56 13.00 2.50
N TYR A 170 -15.92 11.87 1.87
CA TYR A 170 -15.21 11.40 0.68
C TYR A 170 -15.34 12.38 -0.48
N ARG A 171 -16.51 12.97 -0.68
CA ARG A 171 -16.71 13.96 -1.73
C ARG A 171 -15.91 15.25 -1.48
N PHE A 172 -15.87 15.74 -0.25
CA PHE A 172 -15.05 16.88 0.15
C PHE A 172 -13.57 16.62 -0.15
N VAL A 173 -13.07 15.47 0.24
CA VAL A 173 -11.65 15.10 0.02
C VAL A 173 -11.33 15.01 -1.46
N LEU A 174 -12.17 14.35 -2.26
CA LEU A 174 -11.98 14.27 -3.71
C LEU A 174 -11.97 15.67 -4.35
N ASP A 175 -12.89 16.55 -3.96
CA ASP A 175 -12.97 17.91 -4.49
C ASP A 175 -11.71 18.72 -4.14
N LYS A 176 -11.25 18.61 -2.89
CA LYS A 176 -10.01 19.26 -2.43
C LYS A 176 -8.79 18.75 -3.20
N LEU A 177 -8.67 17.44 -3.42
CA LEU A 177 -7.57 16.83 -4.19
C LEU A 177 -7.62 17.24 -5.67
N CYS A 178 -8.80 17.35 -6.27
CA CYS A 178 -8.93 17.90 -7.62
C CYS A 178 -8.38 19.33 -7.70
N GLY A 179 -8.58 20.15 -6.65
CA GLY A 179 -7.98 21.47 -6.55
C GLY A 179 -6.45 21.49 -6.52
N TYR A 180 -5.81 20.39 -6.13
CA TYR A 180 -4.36 20.20 -6.18
C TYR A 180 -3.87 19.56 -7.47
N GLY A 181 -4.77 19.30 -8.43
CA GLY A 181 -4.44 18.73 -9.73
C GLY A 181 -4.54 17.20 -9.81
N PHE A 182 -5.09 16.54 -8.79
CA PHE A 182 -5.35 15.10 -8.89
C PHE A 182 -6.53 14.82 -9.82
N LEU A 183 -6.39 13.83 -10.68
CA LEU A 183 -7.48 13.30 -11.49
C LEU A 183 -8.30 12.30 -10.66
N PRO A 184 -9.63 12.53 -10.49
CA PRO A 184 -10.48 11.59 -9.75
C PRO A 184 -10.69 10.31 -10.56
N VAL A 185 -10.60 9.15 -9.89
CA VAL A 185 -10.73 7.83 -10.51
C VAL A 185 -11.69 6.97 -9.70
N LEU A 186 -12.59 6.26 -10.40
CA LEU A 186 -13.37 5.16 -9.85
C LEU A 186 -12.82 3.84 -10.41
N PRO A 187 -11.82 3.24 -9.77
CA PRO A 187 -11.14 2.09 -10.31
C PRO A 187 -11.89 0.77 -9.99
N PRO A 188 -11.58 -0.33 -10.71
CA PRO A 188 -12.08 -1.64 -10.36
C PRO A 188 -11.55 -2.08 -8.99
N VAL A 189 -12.35 -2.82 -8.23
CA VAL A 189 -11.98 -3.39 -6.92
C VAL A 189 -11.56 -4.86 -7.00
N LEU A 190 -11.62 -5.45 -8.18
CA LEU A 190 -11.09 -6.78 -8.48
C LEU A 190 -9.81 -6.64 -9.29
N ALA A 191 -8.73 -7.24 -8.81
CA ALA A 191 -7.42 -7.16 -9.44
C ALA A 191 -6.81 -8.56 -9.61
N GLY A 192 -6.09 -8.77 -10.71
CA GLY A 192 -5.33 -9.99 -10.94
C GLY A 192 -4.05 -10.06 -10.08
N GLU A 193 -3.49 -11.27 -9.95
CA GLU A 193 -2.27 -11.55 -9.18
C GLU A 193 -1.12 -10.59 -9.50
N ARG A 194 -0.94 -10.25 -10.77
CA ARG A 194 0.14 -9.38 -11.22
C ARG A 194 0.07 -7.97 -10.60
N ALA A 195 -1.13 -7.39 -10.45
CA ALA A 195 -1.30 -6.09 -9.80
C ALA A 195 -1.04 -6.18 -8.29
N MET A 196 -1.51 -7.27 -7.65
CA MET A 196 -1.25 -7.54 -6.23
C MET A 196 0.24 -7.75 -5.94
N TYR A 197 0.93 -8.49 -6.82
CA TYR A 197 2.38 -8.65 -6.75
C TYR A 197 3.12 -7.32 -7.00
N GLY A 198 2.66 -6.57 -7.98
CA GLY A 198 3.24 -5.28 -8.38
C GLY A 198 3.29 -4.28 -7.24
N THR A 199 2.22 -4.19 -6.48
CA THR A 199 2.11 -3.29 -5.34
C THR A 199 2.73 -3.81 -4.04
N GLY A 200 3.13 -5.10 -3.99
CA GLY A 200 3.79 -5.70 -2.84
C GLY A 200 2.88 -6.41 -1.85
N PHE A 201 1.56 -6.52 -2.14
CA PHE A 201 0.65 -7.32 -1.32
C PHE A 201 0.96 -8.82 -1.43
N LEU A 202 1.36 -9.27 -2.59
CA LEU A 202 1.88 -10.63 -2.76
C LEU A 202 3.42 -10.63 -2.85
N PRO A 203 4.08 -11.63 -2.25
CA PRO A 203 3.54 -12.73 -1.43
C PRO A 203 3.38 -12.40 0.06
N THR A 204 3.71 -11.19 0.53
CA THR A 204 3.93 -10.87 1.95
C THR A 204 2.63 -10.73 2.76
N GLU A 205 1.53 -10.32 2.14
CA GLU A 205 0.26 -10.06 2.82
C GLU A 205 -0.89 -10.97 2.35
N GLU A 206 -0.59 -12.10 1.74
CA GLU A 206 -1.58 -13.02 1.16
C GLU A 206 -2.71 -13.39 2.14
N SER A 207 -2.38 -13.60 3.42
CA SER A 207 -3.37 -13.95 4.45
C SER A 207 -4.42 -12.86 4.68
N ASN A 208 -4.14 -11.61 4.33
CA ASN A 208 -5.05 -10.46 4.45
C ASN A 208 -5.97 -10.27 3.24
N LEU A 209 -5.75 -10.99 2.15
CA LEU A 209 -6.47 -10.82 0.90
C LEU A 209 -7.68 -11.76 0.79
N TYR A 210 -8.75 -11.28 0.16
CA TYR A 210 -9.85 -12.10 -0.32
C TYR A 210 -9.53 -12.54 -1.75
N HIS A 211 -9.24 -13.83 -1.94
CA HIS A 211 -9.02 -14.45 -3.24
C HIS A 211 -10.29 -15.12 -3.74
N LEU A 212 -10.70 -14.82 -4.97
CA LEU A 212 -11.81 -15.44 -5.70
C LEU A 212 -11.24 -16.51 -6.61
N GLU A 213 -11.03 -17.71 -6.08
CA GLU A 213 -10.32 -18.80 -6.75
C GLU A 213 -10.86 -19.17 -8.13
N LYS A 214 -12.20 -19.08 -8.35
CA LYS A 214 -12.83 -19.42 -9.62
C LYS A 214 -12.51 -18.45 -10.75
N ASP A 215 -12.28 -17.19 -10.39
CA ASP A 215 -12.07 -16.10 -11.35
C ASP A 215 -10.58 -15.71 -11.43
N ASP A 216 -9.75 -16.25 -10.51
CA ASP A 216 -8.35 -15.90 -10.31
C ASP A 216 -8.16 -14.39 -10.10
N LEU A 217 -9.03 -13.81 -9.28
CA LEU A 217 -9.04 -12.40 -8.92
C LEU A 217 -9.02 -12.20 -7.41
N TYR A 218 -8.52 -11.05 -6.99
CA TYR A 218 -8.46 -10.62 -5.59
C TYR A 218 -9.33 -9.38 -5.38
N LEU A 219 -10.05 -9.30 -4.25
CA LEU A 219 -10.60 -8.04 -3.79
C LEU A 219 -9.48 -7.16 -3.26
N THR A 220 -9.41 -5.91 -3.73
CA THR A 220 -8.35 -4.98 -3.32
C THR A 220 -8.53 -4.50 -1.88
N GLY A 221 -7.45 -4.46 -1.12
CA GLY A 221 -7.40 -3.89 0.24
C GLY A 221 -7.21 -2.37 0.27
N THR A 222 -7.03 -1.75 -0.90
CA THR A 222 -6.82 -0.30 -1.11
C THR A 222 -6.92 0.00 -2.60
N SER A 223 -7.36 1.20 -2.96
CA SER A 223 -7.32 1.67 -4.36
C SER A 223 -5.90 1.77 -4.92
N GLU A 224 -4.88 1.83 -4.08
CA GLU A 224 -3.46 1.81 -4.48
C GLU A 224 -3.18 0.74 -5.52
N VAL A 225 -3.72 -0.49 -5.33
CA VAL A 225 -3.50 -1.60 -6.27
C VAL A 225 -3.97 -1.26 -7.68
N ALA A 226 -5.18 -0.73 -7.78
CA ALA A 226 -5.78 -0.40 -9.07
C ALA A 226 -5.13 0.86 -9.68
N LEU A 227 -4.80 1.86 -8.86
CA LEU A 227 -4.12 3.08 -9.29
C LEU A 227 -2.69 2.81 -9.76
N ALA A 228 -1.94 1.95 -9.05
CA ALA A 228 -0.62 1.49 -9.46
C ALA A 228 -0.65 0.69 -10.77
N GLY A 229 -1.78 0.06 -11.08
CA GLY A 229 -2.00 -0.70 -12.31
C GLY A 229 -2.35 0.15 -13.53
N ILE A 230 -2.69 1.43 -13.39
CA ILE A 230 -3.11 2.30 -14.51
C ILE A 230 -2.08 2.28 -15.64
N HIS A 231 -0.80 2.42 -15.30
CA HIS A 231 0.30 2.49 -16.26
C HIS A 231 1.14 1.20 -16.35
N MET A 232 0.57 0.06 -15.95
CA MET A 232 1.27 -1.23 -16.02
C MET A 232 1.73 -1.53 -17.45
N ASP A 233 3.05 -1.84 -17.64
CA ASP A 233 3.74 -2.06 -18.91
C ASP A 233 3.83 -0.83 -19.83
N GLU A 234 3.53 0.35 -19.33
CA GLU A 234 3.61 1.57 -20.13
C GLU A 234 4.99 2.24 -20.05
N ARG A 235 5.23 3.05 -21.08
CA ARG A 235 6.39 3.92 -21.21
C ARG A 235 5.88 5.34 -21.35
N LEU A 236 5.91 6.06 -20.25
CA LEU A 236 5.47 7.45 -20.18
C LEU A 236 6.50 8.37 -20.82
N ASP A 237 6.07 9.52 -21.31
CA ASP A 237 6.99 10.60 -21.63
C ASP A 237 7.29 11.41 -20.36
N GLU A 238 8.53 11.94 -20.24
CA GLU A 238 8.93 12.72 -19.07
C GLU A 238 8.01 13.93 -18.83
N ALA A 239 7.49 14.51 -19.92
CA ALA A 239 6.57 15.64 -19.86
C ALA A 239 5.17 15.30 -19.27
N ASP A 240 4.79 14.03 -19.20
CA ASP A 240 3.53 13.58 -18.62
C ASP A 240 3.64 13.35 -17.10
N LEU A 241 4.85 13.55 -16.54
CA LEU A 241 5.10 13.41 -15.11
C LEU A 241 5.23 14.79 -14.43
N PRO A 242 4.68 14.99 -13.22
CA PRO A 242 4.02 13.98 -12.40
C PRO A 242 2.59 13.68 -12.85
N ALA A 243 2.16 12.40 -12.76
CA ALA A 243 0.76 12.01 -12.94
C ALA A 243 0.13 11.75 -11.56
N LEU A 244 -0.96 12.46 -11.25
CA LEU A 244 -1.60 12.49 -9.94
C LEU A 244 -3.01 11.92 -10.04
N TYR A 245 -3.33 10.88 -9.26
CA TYR A 245 -4.63 10.21 -9.26
C TYR A 245 -5.24 10.16 -7.87
N ALA A 246 -6.54 10.44 -7.75
CA ALA A 246 -7.32 10.28 -6.52
C ALA A 246 -8.40 9.21 -6.74
N GLY A 247 -8.22 8.04 -6.16
CA GLY A 247 -9.13 6.90 -6.32
C GLY A 247 -10.09 6.78 -5.14
N TYR A 248 -11.38 6.58 -5.43
CA TYR A 248 -12.37 6.20 -4.42
C TYR A 248 -12.80 4.76 -4.63
N THR A 249 -12.66 3.92 -3.60
CA THR A 249 -13.08 2.51 -3.63
C THR A 249 -13.59 2.02 -2.30
N THR A 250 -14.48 1.03 -2.36
CA THR A 250 -14.68 0.09 -1.27
C THR A 250 -13.53 -0.92 -1.26
N ASN A 251 -12.98 -1.19 -0.09
CA ASN A 251 -11.80 -2.04 0.12
C ASN A 251 -12.09 -3.17 1.08
N PHE A 252 -11.34 -4.26 0.95
CA PHE A 252 -11.60 -5.52 1.67
C PHE A 252 -10.31 -6.08 2.27
N ARG A 253 -10.32 -6.33 3.58
CA ARG A 253 -9.18 -6.93 4.28
C ARG A 253 -9.66 -8.06 5.19
N ARG A 254 -8.99 -9.20 5.25
CA ARG A 254 -9.31 -10.30 6.18
C ARG A 254 -8.89 -9.98 7.61
N GLU A 255 -7.98 -9.01 7.82
CA GLU A 255 -7.45 -8.64 9.14
C GLU A 255 -6.88 -9.86 9.91
N ALA A 256 -6.25 -10.79 9.18
CA ALA A 256 -5.77 -12.07 9.71
C ALA A 256 -4.66 -11.91 10.76
N GLY A 257 -3.82 -10.86 10.65
CA GLY A 257 -2.75 -10.57 11.60
C GLY A 257 -3.18 -9.78 12.84
N ALA A 258 -4.45 -9.31 12.91
CA ALA A 258 -4.93 -8.42 13.95
C ALA A 258 -5.68 -9.15 15.08
N ALA A 259 -5.26 -10.37 15.44
CA ALA A 259 -5.86 -11.13 16.52
C ALA A 259 -5.71 -10.35 17.84
N GLY A 260 -6.87 -9.98 18.45
CA GLY A 260 -6.89 -9.22 19.70
C GLY A 260 -6.83 -7.69 19.58
N LYS A 261 -6.43 -7.13 18.43
CA LYS A 261 -6.45 -5.66 18.21
C LYS A 261 -7.83 -5.23 17.68
N ASP A 262 -8.42 -4.20 18.29
CA ASP A 262 -9.68 -3.57 17.85
C ASP A 262 -10.80 -4.60 17.51
N THR A 263 -11.05 -5.51 18.43
CA THR A 263 -12.04 -6.60 18.24
C THR A 263 -13.49 -6.11 18.32
N LYS A 264 -13.72 -4.91 18.85
CA LYS A 264 -15.02 -4.26 18.97
C LYS A 264 -15.05 -2.97 18.15
N GLY A 265 -16.25 -2.59 17.71
CA GLY A 265 -16.48 -1.33 17.03
C GLY A 265 -16.09 -1.31 15.54
N MET A 266 -16.15 -0.11 14.94
CA MET A 266 -15.93 0.13 13.51
C MET A 266 -14.49 0.54 13.13
N PHE A 267 -13.59 0.64 14.10
CA PHE A 267 -12.21 1.12 13.80
C PHE A 267 -11.44 0.18 12.88
N ARG A 268 -11.71 -1.14 12.98
CA ARG A 268 -11.08 -2.18 12.18
C ARG A 268 -12.14 -3.15 11.65
N VAL A 269 -12.45 -3.01 10.37
CA VAL A 269 -13.54 -3.74 9.69
C VAL A 269 -13.03 -4.45 8.42
N HIS A 270 -13.76 -5.48 7.99
CA HIS A 270 -13.41 -6.23 6.78
C HIS A 270 -13.71 -5.49 5.47
N GLN A 271 -14.67 -4.56 5.53
CA GLN A 271 -15.08 -3.73 4.40
C GLN A 271 -15.11 -2.26 4.82
N PHE A 272 -14.44 -1.39 4.08
CA PHE A 272 -14.39 0.05 4.31
C PHE A 272 -14.16 0.82 3.01
N ASP A 273 -14.59 2.07 2.99
CA ASP A 273 -14.37 2.97 1.87
C ASP A 273 -13.16 3.86 2.11
N LYS A 274 -12.45 4.20 1.04
CA LYS A 274 -11.23 5.03 1.08
C LYS A 274 -11.10 5.91 -0.14
N VAL A 275 -10.71 7.16 0.07
CA VAL A 275 -10.09 8.00 -0.96
C VAL A 275 -8.59 7.87 -0.84
N GLU A 276 -7.94 7.47 -1.94
CA GLU A 276 -6.49 7.27 -2.03
C GLU A 276 -5.87 8.22 -3.02
N MET A 277 -4.78 8.87 -2.62
CA MET A 277 -3.88 9.61 -3.50
C MET A 277 -2.83 8.65 -4.06
N TYR A 278 -2.53 8.75 -5.34
CA TYR A 278 -1.43 8.02 -5.97
C TYR A 278 -0.67 8.92 -6.94
N VAL A 279 0.66 8.86 -6.85
CA VAL A 279 1.55 9.72 -7.62
C VAL A 279 2.55 8.87 -8.40
N TYR A 280 2.68 9.14 -9.70
CA TYR A 280 3.83 8.75 -10.50
C TYR A 280 4.67 9.98 -10.75
N CYS A 281 5.96 9.95 -10.42
CA CYS A 281 6.84 11.10 -10.60
C CYS A 281 8.25 10.68 -11.03
N LEU A 282 9.05 11.68 -11.36
CA LEU A 282 10.48 11.48 -11.59
C LEU A 282 11.19 11.10 -10.28
N PRO A 283 12.26 10.28 -10.33
CA PRO A 283 12.98 9.82 -9.13
C PRO A 283 13.39 10.97 -8.20
N GLU A 284 13.89 12.06 -8.75
CA GLU A 284 14.35 13.24 -8.01
C GLU A 284 13.23 14.04 -7.35
N GLN A 285 11.99 13.85 -7.76
CA GLN A 285 10.82 14.55 -7.20
C GLN A 285 10.15 13.79 -6.04
N SER A 286 10.47 12.50 -5.86
CA SER A 286 9.68 11.65 -4.95
C SER A 286 9.75 12.09 -3.48
N GLY A 287 10.88 12.64 -3.04
CA GLY A 287 11.00 13.22 -1.69
C GLY A 287 10.07 14.43 -1.49
N GLU A 288 10.04 15.35 -2.46
CA GLU A 288 9.14 16.51 -2.42
C GLU A 288 7.66 16.08 -2.44
N PHE A 289 7.30 15.13 -3.32
CA PHE A 289 5.92 14.64 -3.37
C PHE A 289 5.50 13.93 -2.09
N HIS A 290 6.42 13.26 -1.39
CA HIS A 290 6.10 12.65 -0.10
C HIS A 290 5.70 13.71 0.94
N GLU A 291 6.48 14.78 1.06
CA GLU A 291 6.15 15.91 1.95
C GLU A 291 4.85 16.63 1.51
N ARG A 292 4.58 16.74 0.22
CA ARG A 292 3.33 17.32 -0.29
C ARG A 292 2.11 16.45 0.04
N LEU A 293 2.21 15.12 -0.10
CA LEU A 293 1.14 14.20 0.29
C LEU A 293 0.82 14.32 1.78
N LEU A 294 1.85 14.33 2.63
CA LEU A 294 1.69 14.59 4.06
C LEU A 294 0.98 15.93 4.31
N GLY A 295 1.40 16.99 3.61
CA GLY A 295 0.77 18.32 3.72
C GLY A 295 -0.71 18.29 3.35
N TYR A 296 -1.12 17.56 2.31
CA TYR A 296 -2.53 17.42 1.93
C TYR A 296 -3.35 16.66 2.97
N GLU A 297 -2.78 15.59 3.57
CA GLU A 297 -3.43 14.87 4.67
C GLU A 297 -3.62 15.78 5.90
N GLU A 298 -2.61 16.57 6.25
CA GLU A 298 -2.69 17.54 7.36
C GLU A 298 -3.74 18.62 7.10
N GLU A 299 -3.78 19.18 5.89
CA GLU A 299 -4.78 20.18 5.52
C GLU A 299 -6.22 19.62 5.57
N ILE A 300 -6.41 18.32 5.26
CA ILE A 300 -7.69 17.65 5.41
C ILE A 300 -8.05 17.53 6.90
N ALA A 301 -7.13 17.04 7.74
CA ALA A 301 -7.33 16.89 9.17
C ALA A 301 -7.64 18.25 9.85
N GLN A 302 -6.91 19.31 9.47
CA GLN A 302 -7.14 20.68 9.96
C GLN A 302 -8.50 21.23 9.52
N ALA A 303 -8.89 21.02 8.25
CA ALA A 303 -10.19 21.45 7.75
C ALA A 303 -11.36 20.75 8.47
N LEU A 304 -11.15 19.52 8.91
CA LEU A 304 -12.10 18.76 9.73
C LEU A 304 -12.06 19.18 11.21
N GLY A 305 -11.09 20.00 11.63
CA GLY A 305 -10.93 20.47 13.03
C GLY A 305 -10.46 19.38 13.98
N LEU A 306 -9.84 18.32 13.49
CA LEU A 306 -9.37 17.19 14.29
C LEU A 306 -8.03 17.50 14.95
N PRO A 307 -7.85 17.27 16.26
CA PRO A 307 -6.53 17.23 16.88
C PRO A 307 -5.77 15.98 16.40
N TYR A 308 -4.53 16.16 15.95
CA TYR A 308 -3.75 15.06 15.41
C TYR A 308 -2.25 15.19 15.74
N ARG A 309 -1.52 14.12 15.51
CA ARG A 309 -0.06 14.12 15.46
C ARG A 309 0.43 13.45 14.18
N VAL A 310 1.64 13.84 13.76
CA VAL A 310 2.35 13.24 12.63
C VAL A 310 3.42 12.33 13.17
N MET A 311 3.45 11.09 12.66
CA MET A 311 4.42 10.06 13.02
C MET A 311 5.35 9.76 11.84
N ASN A 312 6.67 9.72 12.08
CA ASN A 312 7.65 9.13 11.17
C ASN A 312 7.80 7.65 11.55
N ILE A 313 7.37 6.76 10.69
CA ILE A 313 7.24 5.32 11.01
C ILE A 313 8.60 4.63 11.00
N ALA A 314 8.79 3.76 11.99
CA ALA A 314 10.01 2.97 12.14
C ALA A 314 10.21 1.98 10.99
N VAL A 315 11.45 1.77 10.57
CA VAL A 315 11.80 0.97 9.40
C VAL A 315 11.32 -0.48 9.47
N GLY A 316 11.21 -1.06 10.68
CA GLY A 316 10.70 -2.42 10.89
C GLY A 316 9.18 -2.53 10.73
N ASP A 317 8.43 -1.43 10.90
CA ASP A 317 6.97 -1.37 10.74
C ASP A 317 6.53 -0.85 9.35
N LEU A 318 7.47 -0.53 8.47
CA LEU A 318 7.18 -0.19 7.08
C LEU A 318 6.66 -1.42 6.33
N GLY A 319 5.59 -1.28 5.57
CA GLY A 319 5.19 -2.26 4.57
C GLY A 319 6.32 -2.54 3.57
N ALA A 320 6.33 -3.72 2.97
CA ALA A 320 7.42 -4.15 2.07
C ALA A 320 7.78 -3.13 0.96
N PRO A 321 6.83 -2.44 0.30
CA PRO A 321 7.15 -1.49 -0.76
C PRO A 321 7.66 -0.13 -0.26
N ALA A 322 7.36 0.28 0.98
CA ALA A 322 7.67 1.61 1.46
C ALA A 322 9.16 1.79 1.80
N ALA A 323 9.75 2.86 1.30
CA ALA A 323 11.07 3.34 1.73
C ALA A 323 10.95 4.28 2.95
N LYS A 324 9.87 5.08 3.00
CA LYS A 324 9.52 5.95 4.12
C LYS A 324 8.01 6.08 4.20
N LYS A 325 7.48 6.22 5.41
CA LYS A 325 6.05 6.37 5.67
C LYS A 325 5.83 7.39 6.78
N TYR A 326 4.83 8.23 6.58
CA TYR A 326 4.24 9.03 7.65
C TYR A 326 2.82 8.56 7.92
N ASP A 327 2.43 8.59 9.21
CA ASP A 327 1.04 8.41 9.62
C ASP A 327 0.52 9.70 10.26
N ILE A 328 -0.74 10.04 9.98
CA ILE A 328 -1.49 11.00 10.78
C ILE A 328 -2.39 10.23 11.72
N GLU A 329 -2.19 10.49 13.00
CA GLU A 329 -3.00 9.91 14.06
C GLU A 329 -3.88 11.00 14.69
N ALA A 330 -5.22 10.84 14.63
CA ALA A 330 -6.14 11.73 15.31
C ALA A 330 -6.37 11.31 16.76
N TRP A 331 -6.73 12.28 17.60
CA TRP A 331 -7.08 12.03 18.99
C TRP A 331 -8.42 11.32 19.11
N PHE A 332 -8.49 10.27 19.94
CA PHE A 332 -9.71 9.56 20.30
C PHE A 332 -9.95 9.72 21.81
N PRO A 333 -10.89 10.59 22.21
CA PRO A 333 -11.11 10.97 23.61
C PRO A 333 -11.43 9.79 24.54
N VAL A 334 -12.25 8.84 24.08
CA VAL A 334 -12.65 7.68 24.88
C VAL A 334 -11.47 6.75 25.16
N GLN A 335 -10.57 6.59 24.18
CA GLN A 335 -9.38 5.76 24.32
C GLN A 335 -8.21 6.50 24.95
N GLN A 336 -8.31 7.84 25.13
CA GLN A 336 -7.25 8.72 25.64
C GLN A 336 -5.92 8.55 24.90
N ARG A 337 -6.01 8.33 23.56
CA ARG A 337 -4.82 8.14 22.71
C ARG A 337 -5.06 8.62 21.27
N TYR A 338 -3.97 8.85 20.59
CA TYR A 338 -3.95 9.07 19.17
C TYR A 338 -4.06 7.73 18.42
N ARG A 339 -4.77 7.74 17.29
CA ARG A 339 -4.99 6.58 16.41
C ARG A 339 -4.81 6.98 14.97
N GLU A 340 -4.16 6.13 14.19
CA GLU A 340 -3.96 6.31 12.75
C GLU A 340 -5.30 6.48 12.02
N ILE A 341 -5.43 7.60 11.28
CA ILE A 341 -6.58 7.88 10.39
C ILE A 341 -6.16 7.92 8.93
N THR A 342 -4.93 8.35 8.62
CA THR A 342 -4.34 8.37 7.28
C THR A 342 -2.86 8.00 7.34
N SER A 343 -2.31 7.61 6.18
CA SER A 343 -0.89 7.34 6.01
C SER A 343 -0.45 7.66 4.60
N CYS A 344 0.80 8.14 4.42
CA CYS A 344 1.41 8.29 3.10
C CYS A 344 2.80 7.65 3.03
N SER A 345 3.10 7.03 1.89
CA SER A 345 4.34 6.28 1.68
C SER A 345 5.03 6.69 0.39
N ASN A 346 6.36 6.82 0.45
CA ASN A 346 7.21 6.84 -0.72
C ASN A 346 7.71 5.42 -0.99
N THR A 347 7.33 4.85 -2.13
CA THR A 347 7.70 3.50 -2.54
C THR A 347 8.87 3.48 -3.52
N THR A 348 9.41 4.65 -3.86
CA THR A 348 10.48 4.83 -4.84
C THR A 348 10.18 4.07 -6.15
N ASP A 349 11.11 3.32 -6.72
CA ASP A 349 10.91 2.52 -7.93
C ASP A 349 10.44 1.08 -7.66
N TYR A 350 10.15 0.72 -6.41
CA TYR A 350 9.82 -0.65 -6.02
C TYR A 350 8.62 -1.23 -6.77
N GLN A 351 7.53 -0.49 -6.83
CA GLN A 351 6.31 -0.90 -7.53
C GLN A 351 6.48 -0.76 -9.04
N ALA A 352 7.09 0.33 -9.51
CA ALA A 352 7.35 0.58 -10.91
C ALA A 352 8.19 -0.53 -11.57
N ARG A 353 9.19 -1.09 -10.85
CA ARG A 353 9.96 -2.24 -11.33
C ARG A 353 9.12 -3.50 -11.50
N ARG A 354 8.19 -3.76 -10.59
CA ARG A 354 7.32 -4.94 -10.63
C ARG A 354 6.23 -4.82 -11.70
N LEU A 355 5.69 -3.60 -11.87
CA LEU A 355 4.65 -3.29 -12.84
C LEU A 355 5.20 -2.88 -14.21
N ASN A 356 6.54 -2.77 -14.34
CA ASN A 356 7.26 -2.36 -15.55
C ASN A 356 6.79 -0.99 -16.08
N VAL A 357 6.61 -0.02 -15.16
CA VAL A 357 6.27 1.36 -15.50
C VAL A 357 7.55 2.17 -15.63
N ARG A 358 7.80 2.70 -16.82
CA ARG A 358 9.03 3.44 -17.15
C ARG A 358 8.69 4.76 -17.81
N PHE A 359 9.66 5.65 -17.83
CA PHE A 359 9.59 6.87 -18.62
C PHE A 359 10.84 7.04 -19.51
N ARG A 360 10.71 7.90 -20.53
CA ARG A 360 11.80 8.20 -21.48
C ARG A 360 12.50 9.47 -21.08
N ARG A 361 13.83 9.37 -20.92
CA ARG A 361 14.72 10.51 -20.67
C ARG A 361 16.01 10.33 -21.47
N ASP A 362 16.43 11.35 -22.22
CA ASP A 362 17.72 11.39 -22.95
C ASP A 362 18.03 10.13 -23.78
N GLY A 363 17.01 9.54 -24.40
CA GLY A 363 17.13 8.32 -25.21
C GLY A 363 17.23 7.01 -24.41
N GLY A 364 17.18 7.08 -23.09
CA GLY A 364 17.11 5.93 -22.17
C GLY A 364 15.71 5.65 -21.65
N LEU A 365 15.59 4.58 -20.88
CA LEU A 365 14.38 4.22 -20.13
C LEU A 365 14.74 4.08 -18.66
N GLU A 366 14.07 4.85 -17.81
CA GLU A 366 14.18 4.81 -16.36
C GLU A 366 12.86 4.35 -15.73
N PHE A 367 12.90 3.85 -14.49
CA PHE A 367 11.68 3.57 -13.73
C PHE A 367 11.19 4.86 -13.08
N VAL A 368 9.88 5.08 -13.13
CA VAL A 368 9.24 6.14 -12.34
C VAL A 368 9.34 5.81 -10.86
N HIS A 369 9.26 6.82 -9.99
CA HIS A 369 8.94 6.63 -8.58
C HIS A 369 7.43 6.70 -8.37
N THR A 370 6.94 5.95 -7.37
CA THR A 370 5.53 5.93 -6.99
C THR A 370 5.36 6.28 -5.53
N LEU A 371 4.24 6.93 -5.22
CA LEU A 371 3.85 7.27 -3.85
C LEU A 371 2.35 7.05 -3.69
N ASN A 372 1.93 6.70 -2.50
CA ASN A 372 0.53 6.63 -2.13
C ASN A 372 0.26 7.45 -0.87
N GLY A 373 -0.99 7.83 -0.66
CA GLY A 373 -1.43 8.53 0.54
C GLY A 373 -2.94 8.42 0.71
N THR A 374 -3.39 8.28 1.95
CA THR A 374 -4.80 8.18 2.28
C THR A 374 -5.41 9.56 2.41
N GLY A 375 -6.34 9.92 1.51
CA GLY A 375 -7.11 11.16 1.66
C GLY A 375 -8.13 11.08 2.81
N ALA A 376 -8.94 10.03 2.85
CA ALA A 376 -9.87 9.78 3.96
C ALA A 376 -10.34 8.32 4.02
N THR A 377 -10.69 7.89 5.23
CA THR A 377 -11.44 6.67 5.54
C THR A 377 -12.52 6.97 6.59
N ALA A 378 -13.37 5.99 6.90
CA ALA A 378 -14.34 6.09 7.99
C ALA A 378 -13.70 6.39 9.36
N ARG A 379 -12.40 6.15 9.57
CA ARG A 379 -11.71 6.49 10.82
C ARG A 379 -11.77 7.99 11.14
N ALA A 380 -11.70 8.84 10.11
CA ALA A 380 -11.88 10.29 10.30
C ALA A 380 -13.30 10.62 10.79
N LEU A 381 -14.33 9.95 10.26
CA LEU A 381 -15.71 10.11 10.76
C LEU A 381 -15.86 9.65 12.20
N LEU A 382 -15.24 8.51 12.59
CA LEU A 382 -15.26 8.06 13.99
C LEU A 382 -14.60 9.08 14.92
N SER A 383 -13.48 9.66 14.50
CA SER A 383 -12.82 10.74 15.25
C SER A 383 -13.70 11.98 15.36
N ILE A 384 -14.41 12.40 14.28
CA ILE A 384 -15.39 13.47 14.31
C ILE A 384 -16.48 13.17 15.34
N MET A 385 -17.03 11.96 15.33
CA MET A 385 -18.10 11.57 16.25
C MET A 385 -17.66 11.61 17.73
N GLU A 386 -16.42 11.21 18.02
CA GLU A 386 -15.93 11.27 19.40
C GLU A 386 -15.53 12.67 19.85
N ASN A 387 -14.89 13.47 18.98
CA ASN A 387 -14.38 14.79 19.36
C ASN A 387 -15.48 15.86 19.43
N PHE A 388 -16.57 15.74 18.67
CA PHE A 388 -17.58 16.80 18.53
C PHE A 388 -18.95 16.41 19.07
N GLN A 389 -19.05 15.40 19.93
CA GLN A 389 -20.28 15.01 20.61
C GLN A 389 -20.62 15.95 21.77
N ASP A 390 -21.90 16.17 21.98
CA ASP A 390 -22.44 16.81 23.20
C ASP A 390 -22.91 15.76 24.25
N GLU A 391 -23.27 16.21 25.44
CA GLU A 391 -23.77 15.34 26.52
C GLU A 391 -25.03 14.55 26.09
N GLY A 392 -25.89 15.16 25.25
CA GLY A 392 -27.09 14.53 24.69
C GLY A 392 -26.76 13.46 23.64
N GLY A 393 -25.53 13.41 23.14
CA GLY A 393 -25.08 12.47 22.11
C GLY A 393 -25.42 12.94 20.69
N THR A 394 -25.61 14.26 20.50
CA THR A 394 -25.61 14.88 19.18
C THR A 394 -24.19 15.19 18.79
N VAL A 395 -23.83 15.02 17.52
CA VAL A 395 -22.49 15.30 17.02
C VAL A 395 -22.52 16.49 16.10
N ALA A 396 -21.74 17.53 16.39
CA ALA A 396 -21.56 18.66 15.48
C ALA A 396 -20.73 18.21 14.27
N VAL A 397 -21.22 18.46 13.06
CA VAL A 397 -20.52 18.10 11.82
C VAL A 397 -19.64 19.26 11.36
N PRO A 398 -18.37 19.05 11.02
CA PRO A 398 -17.49 20.09 10.48
C PRO A 398 -18.12 20.83 9.31
N GLY A 399 -18.12 22.17 9.40
CA GLY A 399 -18.82 23.04 8.44
C GLY A 399 -18.39 22.84 6.98
N VAL A 400 -17.15 22.41 6.76
CA VAL A 400 -16.58 22.13 5.43
C VAL A 400 -17.28 20.99 4.70
N LEU A 401 -17.99 20.10 5.41
CA LEU A 401 -18.71 18.96 4.83
C LEU A 401 -20.13 19.32 4.35
N ARG A 402 -20.70 20.45 4.81
CA ARG A 402 -22.07 20.85 4.46
C ARG A 402 -22.30 21.07 2.97
N PRO A 403 -21.39 21.74 2.23
CA PRO A 403 -21.55 21.89 0.78
C PRO A 403 -21.63 20.56 0.01
N PHE A 404 -21.18 19.47 0.63
CA PHE A 404 -21.13 18.13 0.05
C PHE A 404 -22.30 17.22 0.51
N GLY A 405 -23.28 17.79 1.23
CA GLY A 405 -24.50 17.10 1.61
C GLY A 405 -24.53 16.53 3.05
N ALA A 406 -23.51 16.85 3.87
CA ALA A 406 -23.57 16.52 5.28
C ALA A 406 -24.61 17.35 6.03
N PRO A 407 -25.34 16.78 7.02
CA PRO A 407 -26.20 17.54 7.92
C PRO A 407 -25.36 18.48 8.81
N ALA A 408 -26.01 19.45 9.47
CA ALA A 408 -25.31 20.29 10.42
C ALA A 408 -24.86 19.54 11.68
N THR A 409 -25.67 18.55 12.07
CA THR A 409 -25.42 17.68 13.21
C THR A 409 -25.87 16.27 12.86
N ILE A 410 -25.17 15.24 13.40
CA ILE A 410 -25.68 13.87 13.42
C ILE A 410 -26.60 13.75 14.62
N GLY A 411 -27.87 13.35 14.38
CA GLY A 411 -28.87 13.15 15.43
C GLY A 411 -29.53 14.39 15.96
N GLY A 412 -29.41 15.51 15.28
CA GLY A 412 -30.26 16.69 15.53
C GLY A 412 -31.70 16.44 15.08
N ASN A 413 -32.66 17.17 15.66
CA ASN A 413 -34.01 17.16 15.16
C ASN A 413 -34.05 17.74 13.74
N HIS A 414 -34.34 16.90 12.74
CA HIS A 414 -34.67 17.39 11.40
C HIS A 414 -36.04 18.07 11.47
N GLU A 415 -36.07 19.37 11.78
CA GLU A 415 -37.27 20.17 11.54
C GLU A 415 -37.46 20.27 10.02
N GLY A 416 -38.34 19.47 9.46
CA GLY A 416 -38.89 19.63 8.13
C GLY A 416 -38.42 18.64 7.04
N SER A 417 -38.78 17.39 7.17
CA SER A 417 -39.01 16.50 6.00
C SER A 417 -40.22 15.60 6.30
N GLN A 418 -41.39 16.13 6.07
CA GLN A 418 -42.59 15.35 5.76
C GLN A 418 -42.74 15.27 4.23
#